data_fbbf0c4d73f1355cc7ca7cb48f0824a5
#
_entry.id   fbbf0c4d73f1355cc7ca7cb48f0824a5
#
_cell.length_a   1.000
_cell.length_b   1.000
_cell.length_c   1.000
_cell.angle_alpha   90.00
_cell.angle_beta   90.00
_cell.angle_gamma   90.00
#
_symmetry.space_group_name_H-M   'P 1'
#
loop_
_entity.id
_entity.type
_entity.pdbx_description
1 polymer ?
#
loop_
_entity_poly.entity_id
_entity_poly.type
_entity_poly.pdbx_seq_one_letter_code
_entity_poly.pdbx_strand_id
1 'polypeptide(L)'
;SIDEAFLVLNKYSERSFFLRAEGIKKMIKKWIGIPVSIGIANNKTLSKVANHLAKKDELGSQIVEIINQKQIEISLKVLGVGDIWGIGTRIEKFLQKNNIYTAYDLYRADPRWVRQHLGVVGERTYRELHGEICIPIVERSEPKKQCRVSRSFENYVTSFEELEKRVISYATRASEKIRSDGLQAKKITTFIRSNKFNNNNKQYHAARTYDFISPSNDLFET
;
A
#
# COMPACT_ATOMS: atom_id res chain seq x y z
N SER A 1 -3.27 1.05 -3.20
CA SER A 1 -2.54 0.35 -4.26
C SER A 1 -3.27 0.58 -5.58
N ILE A 2 -2.61 0.42 -6.72
CA ILE A 2 -3.23 0.59 -8.05
C ILE A 2 -4.12 -0.61 -8.41
N ASP A 3 -3.91 -1.72 -7.75
CA ASP A 3 -4.53 -3.03 -7.98
C ASP A 3 -5.52 -3.43 -6.88
N GLU A 4 -5.83 -2.53 -5.95
CA GLU A 4 -6.74 -2.79 -4.83
C GLU A 4 -7.67 -1.59 -4.59
N ALA A 5 -8.93 -1.88 -4.27
CA ALA A 5 -9.92 -0.89 -3.91
C ALA A 5 -10.74 -1.34 -2.71
N PHE A 6 -11.22 -0.37 -1.92
CA PHE A 6 -12.22 -0.59 -0.87
C PHE A 6 -13.57 -0.09 -1.35
N LEU A 7 -14.60 -0.87 -1.08
CA LEU A 7 -15.99 -0.54 -1.37
C LEU A 7 -16.82 -0.60 -0.09
N VAL A 8 -17.63 0.41 0.15
CA VAL A 8 -18.61 0.38 1.24
C VAL A 8 -19.88 -0.32 0.78
N LEU A 9 -20.26 -1.37 1.49
CA LEU A 9 -21.53 -2.06 1.29
C LEU A 9 -22.52 -1.66 2.40
N ASN A 10 -23.56 -0.96 2.04
CA ASN A 10 -24.62 -0.56 2.98
C ASN A 10 -25.55 -1.73 3.28
N LYS A 11 -26.05 -1.83 4.53
CA LYS A 11 -26.94 -2.89 5.00
C LYS A 11 -28.35 -2.90 4.37
N TYR A 12 -28.69 -1.92 3.56
CA TYR A 12 -30.05 -1.67 3.05
C TYR A 12 -30.56 -2.65 2.00
N SER A 13 -29.96 -3.83 1.81
CA SER A 13 -30.54 -4.85 0.95
C SER A 13 -30.58 -6.21 1.66
N GLU A 14 -31.66 -6.95 1.44
CA GLU A 14 -31.90 -8.31 1.95
C GLU A 14 -30.90 -9.37 1.43
N ARG A 15 -30.02 -9.01 0.48
CA ARG A 15 -29.01 -9.92 -0.05
C ARG A 15 -27.79 -9.96 0.86
N SER A 16 -27.29 -11.17 1.11
CA SER A 16 -26.05 -11.37 1.87
C SER A 16 -24.88 -10.65 1.19
N PHE A 17 -23.92 -10.19 1.98
CA PHE A 17 -22.70 -9.55 1.46
C PHE A 17 -21.95 -10.47 0.52
N PHE A 18 -21.96 -11.78 0.77
CA PHE A 18 -21.35 -12.79 -0.08
C PHE A 18 -21.93 -12.79 -1.51
N LEU A 19 -23.25 -12.81 -1.65
CA LEU A 19 -23.91 -12.79 -2.97
C LEU A 19 -23.61 -11.48 -3.75
N ARG A 20 -23.49 -10.37 -3.03
CA ARG A 20 -23.08 -9.09 -3.64
C ARG A 20 -21.64 -9.15 -4.15
N ALA A 21 -20.72 -9.70 -3.35
CA ALA A 21 -19.33 -9.88 -3.73
C ALA A 21 -19.18 -10.80 -4.95
N GLU A 22 -19.98 -11.90 -5.01
CA GLU A 22 -20.04 -12.74 -6.21
C GLU A 22 -20.48 -11.96 -7.44
N GLY A 23 -21.53 -11.13 -7.33
CA GLY A 23 -22.00 -10.27 -8.40
C GLY A 23 -20.92 -9.31 -8.89
N ILE A 24 -20.22 -8.65 -7.96
CA ILE A 24 -19.10 -7.74 -8.26
C ILE A 24 -17.96 -8.50 -8.95
N LYS A 25 -17.57 -9.66 -8.46
CA LYS A 25 -16.52 -10.50 -9.05
C LYS A 25 -16.86 -10.90 -10.47
N LYS A 26 -18.09 -11.37 -10.73
CA LYS A 26 -18.60 -11.74 -12.06
C LYS A 26 -18.61 -10.54 -13.01
N MET A 27 -19.02 -9.35 -12.52
CA MET A 27 -19.06 -8.11 -13.29
C MET A 27 -17.66 -7.66 -13.72
N ILE A 28 -16.69 -7.62 -12.78
CA ILE A 28 -15.29 -7.25 -13.09
C ILE A 28 -14.69 -8.23 -14.10
N LYS A 29 -14.89 -9.54 -13.91
CA LYS A 29 -14.42 -10.56 -14.85
C LYS A 29 -15.03 -10.38 -16.24
N LYS A 30 -16.33 -10.05 -16.32
CA LYS A 30 -17.04 -9.84 -17.60
C LYS A 30 -16.55 -8.59 -18.32
N TRP A 31 -16.34 -7.45 -17.60
CA TRP A 31 -16.04 -6.16 -18.21
C TRP A 31 -14.56 -5.96 -18.51
N ILE A 32 -13.68 -6.46 -17.64
CA ILE A 32 -12.25 -6.18 -17.68
C ILE A 32 -11.42 -7.45 -17.96
N GLY A 33 -12.00 -8.65 -17.78
CA GLY A 33 -11.30 -9.92 -17.96
C GLY A 33 -10.40 -10.33 -16.79
N ILE A 34 -10.26 -9.49 -15.75
CA ILE A 34 -9.34 -9.72 -14.64
C ILE A 34 -10.05 -10.51 -13.52
N PRO A 35 -9.45 -11.62 -13.02
CA PRO A 35 -9.95 -12.30 -11.83
C PRO A 35 -9.60 -11.48 -10.58
N VAL A 36 -10.52 -11.40 -9.63
CA VAL A 36 -10.32 -10.71 -8.35
C VAL A 36 -10.73 -11.58 -7.18
N SER A 37 -10.07 -11.41 -6.04
CA SER A 37 -10.48 -11.94 -4.75
C SER A 37 -11.10 -10.82 -3.90
N ILE A 38 -12.04 -11.16 -3.04
CA ILE A 38 -12.80 -10.19 -2.25
C ILE A 38 -12.77 -10.60 -0.77
N GLY A 39 -12.33 -9.66 0.08
CA GLY A 39 -12.43 -9.79 1.53
C GLY A 39 -13.49 -8.84 2.08
N ILE A 40 -14.40 -9.36 2.91
CA ILE A 40 -15.51 -8.62 3.51
C ILE A 40 -15.30 -8.56 5.02
N ALA A 41 -15.30 -7.35 5.60
CA ALA A 41 -15.20 -7.16 7.03
C ALA A 41 -15.70 -5.76 7.44
N ASN A 42 -15.74 -5.50 8.76
CA ASN A 42 -16.26 -4.25 9.30
C ASN A 42 -15.31 -3.06 9.17
N ASN A 43 -14.02 -3.29 8.90
CA ASN A 43 -13.01 -2.23 8.72
C ASN A 43 -11.96 -2.61 7.68
N LYS A 44 -11.07 -1.68 7.35
CA LYS A 44 -10.07 -1.86 6.29
C LYS A 44 -9.06 -2.96 6.60
N THR A 45 -8.52 -3.00 7.81
CA THR A 45 -7.50 -4.00 8.18
C THR A 45 -8.06 -5.41 8.14
N LEU A 46 -9.24 -5.65 8.71
CA LEU A 46 -9.89 -6.96 8.65
C LEU A 46 -10.32 -7.33 7.22
N SER A 47 -10.77 -6.36 6.40
CA SER A 47 -11.05 -6.62 4.97
C SER A 47 -9.79 -7.06 4.21
N LYS A 48 -8.63 -6.50 4.54
CA LYS A 48 -7.35 -6.92 3.97
C LYS A 48 -6.94 -8.31 4.45
N VAL A 49 -7.17 -8.65 5.73
CA VAL A 49 -7.00 -10.02 6.26
C VAL A 49 -7.89 -10.99 5.49
N ALA A 50 -9.17 -10.68 5.36
CA ALA A 50 -10.13 -11.50 4.62
C ALA A 50 -9.71 -11.68 3.15
N ASN A 51 -9.26 -10.61 2.49
CA ASN A 51 -8.76 -10.67 1.11
C ASN A 51 -7.48 -11.51 0.98
N HIS A 52 -6.55 -11.42 1.93
CA HIS A 52 -5.36 -12.27 1.96
C HIS A 52 -5.71 -13.76 2.02
N LEU A 53 -6.68 -14.12 2.87
CA LEU A 53 -7.18 -15.49 2.97
C LEU A 53 -7.93 -15.91 1.69
N ALA A 54 -8.73 -15.01 1.12
CA ALA A 54 -9.45 -15.26 -0.14
C ALA A 54 -8.51 -15.52 -1.32
N LYS A 55 -7.34 -14.88 -1.37
CA LYS A 55 -6.30 -15.15 -2.37
C LYS A 55 -5.68 -16.56 -2.26
N LYS A 56 -5.64 -17.12 -1.05
CA LYS A 56 -5.13 -18.49 -0.80
C LYS A 56 -6.17 -19.58 -1.06
N ASP A 57 -7.44 -19.20 -1.22
CA ASP A 57 -8.55 -20.11 -1.54
C ASP A 57 -8.64 -20.33 -3.06
N GLU A 58 -7.63 -21.01 -3.64
CA GLU A 58 -7.52 -21.18 -5.09
C GLU A 58 -8.63 -22.06 -5.68
N LEU A 59 -9.16 -22.98 -4.90
CA LEU A 59 -10.20 -23.94 -5.33
C LEU A 59 -11.62 -23.49 -4.96
N GLY A 60 -11.75 -22.45 -4.13
CA GLY A 60 -13.02 -21.97 -3.62
C GLY A 60 -13.56 -20.71 -4.34
N SER A 61 -14.41 -20.00 -3.64
CA SER A 61 -15.06 -18.79 -4.16
C SER A 61 -14.10 -17.60 -4.33
N GLN A 62 -12.97 -17.63 -3.67
CA GLN A 62 -12.06 -16.48 -3.47
C GLN A 62 -12.77 -15.28 -2.84
N ILE A 63 -13.78 -15.56 -2.01
CA ILE A 63 -14.51 -14.57 -1.21
C ILE A 63 -14.49 -15.04 0.23
N VAL A 64 -13.99 -14.20 1.15
CA VAL A 64 -13.95 -14.51 2.59
C VAL A 64 -14.63 -13.39 3.37
N GLU A 65 -15.49 -13.76 4.30
CA GLU A 65 -16.17 -12.85 5.22
C GLU A 65 -15.61 -13.00 6.64
N ILE A 66 -15.24 -11.88 7.27
CA ILE A 66 -14.82 -11.77 8.67
C ILE A 66 -15.72 -10.72 9.34
N ILE A 67 -16.86 -11.16 9.89
CA ILE A 67 -17.90 -10.26 10.39
C ILE A 67 -18.03 -10.36 11.92
N ASN A 68 -17.79 -11.54 12.50
CA ASN A 68 -17.96 -11.78 13.93
C ASN A 68 -16.63 -12.10 14.62
N GLN A 69 -16.63 -12.01 15.96
CA GLN A 69 -15.44 -12.19 16.78
C GLN A 69 -14.75 -13.55 16.59
N LYS A 70 -15.53 -14.63 16.46
CA LYS A 70 -15.00 -15.98 16.25
C LYS A 70 -14.25 -16.09 14.93
N GLN A 71 -14.78 -15.49 13.85
CA GLN A 71 -14.12 -15.45 12.55
C GLN A 71 -12.84 -14.60 12.59
N ILE A 72 -12.85 -13.47 13.32
CA ILE A 72 -11.65 -12.66 13.52
C ILE A 72 -10.54 -13.52 14.14
N GLU A 73 -10.80 -14.15 15.28
CA GLU A 73 -9.80 -14.94 16.00
C GLU A 73 -9.24 -16.10 15.17
N ILE A 74 -10.13 -16.84 14.47
CA ILE A 74 -9.69 -17.94 13.59
C ILE A 74 -8.79 -17.43 12.49
N SER A 75 -9.18 -16.32 11.83
CA SER A 75 -8.42 -15.73 10.73
C SER A 75 -7.05 -15.20 11.17
N LEU A 76 -6.98 -14.58 12.35
CA LEU A 76 -5.74 -14.02 12.87
C LEU A 76 -4.74 -15.11 13.33
N LYS A 77 -5.21 -16.29 13.74
CA LYS A 77 -4.34 -17.41 14.12
C LYS A 77 -3.56 -18.01 12.97
N VAL A 78 -4.10 -17.96 11.76
CA VAL A 78 -3.46 -18.51 10.55
C VAL A 78 -2.68 -17.48 9.76
N LEU A 79 -2.75 -16.21 10.17
CA LEU A 79 -2.09 -15.10 9.48
C LEU A 79 -0.77 -14.75 10.17
N GLY A 80 0.34 -14.72 9.41
CA GLY A 80 1.61 -14.20 9.92
C GLY A 80 1.52 -12.72 10.26
N VAL A 81 2.25 -12.28 11.28
CA VAL A 81 2.22 -10.86 11.70
C VAL A 81 2.70 -9.91 10.59
N GLY A 82 3.62 -10.36 9.74
CA GLY A 82 4.13 -9.61 8.59
C GLY A 82 3.11 -9.43 7.45
N ASP A 83 2.06 -10.26 7.43
CA ASP A 83 0.99 -10.19 6.42
C ASP A 83 -0.11 -9.18 6.79
N ILE A 84 -0.07 -8.61 8.00
CA ILE A 84 -1.00 -7.56 8.43
C ILE A 84 -0.70 -6.29 7.63
N TRP A 85 -1.76 -5.69 7.09
CA TRP A 85 -1.65 -4.42 6.37
C TRP A 85 -1.04 -3.32 7.24
N GLY A 86 0.06 -2.72 6.77
CA GLY A 86 0.81 -1.71 7.51
C GLY A 86 2.00 -2.26 8.33
N ILE A 87 2.15 -3.57 8.45
CA ILE A 87 3.33 -4.20 9.04
C ILE A 87 4.34 -4.50 7.93
N GLY A 88 5.40 -3.70 7.86
CA GLY A 88 6.50 -3.96 6.92
C GLY A 88 7.59 -4.81 7.57
N THR A 89 8.55 -5.30 6.76
CA THR A 89 9.62 -6.23 7.18
C THR A 89 10.40 -5.78 8.42
N ARG A 90 10.58 -4.46 8.62
CA ARG A 90 11.26 -3.93 9.82
C ARG A 90 10.43 -4.13 11.07
N ILE A 91 9.13 -3.83 11.00
CA ILE A 91 8.19 -3.99 12.15
C ILE A 91 7.99 -5.47 12.41
N GLU A 92 7.82 -6.29 11.38
CA GLU A 92 7.72 -7.75 11.49
C GLU A 92 8.90 -8.34 12.27
N LYS A 93 10.15 -8.04 11.88
CA LYS A 93 11.34 -8.49 12.58
C LYS A 93 11.39 -8.02 14.03
N PHE A 94 10.93 -6.82 14.31
CA PHE A 94 10.84 -6.30 15.67
C PHE A 94 9.80 -7.07 16.49
N LEU A 95 8.62 -7.35 15.94
CA LEU A 95 7.56 -8.11 16.58
C LEU A 95 8.00 -9.55 16.86
N GLN A 96 8.65 -10.22 15.89
CA GLN A 96 9.19 -11.57 16.04
C GLN A 96 10.24 -11.65 17.17
N LYS A 97 11.11 -10.63 17.34
CA LYS A 97 12.04 -10.55 18.47
C LYS A 97 11.35 -10.41 19.82
N ASN A 98 10.09 -9.98 19.85
CA ASN A 98 9.26 -9.90 21.05
C ASN A 98 8.23 -11.05 21.14
N ASN A 99 8.50 -12.19 20.47
CA ASN A 99 7.67 -13.39 20.45
C ASN A 99 6.25 -13.18 19.90
N ILE A 100 6.09 -12.24 18.98
CA ILE A 100 4.83 -11.96 18.26
C ILE A 100 5.02 -12.41 16.82
N TYR A 101 4.54 -13.61 16.47
CA TYR A 101 4.72 -14.24 15.15
C TYR A 101 3.47 -14.22 14.30
N THR A 102 2.30 -14.30 14.93
CA THR A 102 1.00 -14.29 14.24
C THR A 102 0.25 -12.98 14.45
N ALA A 103 -0.74 -12.74 13.61
CA ALA A 103 -1.67 -11.62 13.81
C ALA A 103 -2.44 -11.78 15.13
N TYR A 104 -2.69 -13.03 15.56
CA TYR A 104 -3.35 -13.30 16.82
C TYR A 104 -2.47 -12.98 18.03
N ASP A 105 -1.16 -13.17 17.94
CA ASP A 105 -0.25 -12.75 19.02
C ASP A 105 -0.28 -11.24 19.19
N LEU A 106 -0.26 -10.47 18.07
CA LEU A 106 -0.41 -9.02 18.12
C LEU A 106 -1.78 -8.62 18.66
N TYR A 107 -2.85 -9.28 18.25
CA TYR A 107 -4.20 -9.06 18.76
C TYR A 107 -4.28 -9.22 20.29
N ARG A 108 -3.56 -10.18 20.89
CA ARG A 108 -3.50 -10.42 22.32
C ARG A 108 -2.48 -9.56 23.07
N ALA A 109 -1.67 -8.77 22.40
CA ALA A 109 -0.65 -7.95 23.02
C ALA A 109 -1.26 -6.84 23.90
N ASP A 110 -0.49 -6.37 24.88
CA ASP A 110 -0.90 -5.22 25.70
C ASP A 110 -1.03 -3.95 24.83
N PRO A 111 -2.18 -3.25 24.85
CA PRO A 111 -2.39 -2.07 24.01
C PRO A 111 -1.42 -0.92 24.34
N ARG A 112 -0.95 -0.79 25.59
CA ARG A 112 0.03 0.23 25.98
C ARG A 112 1.38 -0.09 25.37
N TRP A 113 1.78 -1.37 25.40
CA TRP A 113 3.00 -1.84 24.74
C TRP A 113 2.94 -1.58 23.22
N VAL A 114 1.83 -1.90 22.58
CA VAL A 114 1.65 -1.64 21.14
C VAL A 114 1.78 -0.16 20.83
N ARG A 115 1.12 0.70 21.60
CA ARG A 115 1.20 2.16 21.44
C ARG A 115 2.61 2.69 21.60
N GLN A 116 3.32 2.23 22.62
CA GLN A 116 4.69 2.65 22.93
C GLN A 116 5.67 2.28 21.82
N HIS A 117 5.58 1.07 21.26
CA HIS A 117 6.57 0.53 20.32
C HIS A 117 6.20 0.71 18.85
N LEU A 118 4.92 0.71 18.51
CA LEU A 118 4.46 0.84 17.12
C LEU A 118 3.84 2.21 16.83
N GLY A 119 3.71 3.07 17.84
CA GLY A 119 3.15 4.41 17.71
C GLY A 119 1.68 4.43 17.34
N VAL A 120 1.20 5.61 16.92
CA VAL A 120 -0.23 5.85 16.58
C VAL A 120 -0.72 4.94 15.45
N VAL A 121 0.11 4.69 14.45
CA VAL A 121 -0.27 3.89 13.29
C VAL A 121 -0.44 2.43 13.70
N GLY A 122 0.51 1.89 14.48
CA GLY A 122 0.39 0.53 15.00
C GLY A 122 -0.80 0.34 15.94
N GLU A 123 -1.07 1.33 16.80
CA GLU A 123 -2.26 1.32 17.66
C GLU A 123 -3.57 1.29 16.84
N ARG A 124 -3.68 2.08 15.78
CA ARG A 124 -4.85 2.05 14.89
C ARG A 124 -5.02 0.67 14.24
N THR A 125 -3.95 0.06 13.74
CA THR A 125 -3.98 -1.30 13.20
C THR A 125 -4.43 -2.30 14.27
N TYR A 126 -3.87 -2.22 15.47
CA TYR A 126 -4.26 -3.04 16.62
C TYR A 126 -5.77 -2.94 16.94
N ARG A 127 -6.30 -1.71 17.02
CA ARG A 127 -7.73 -1.47 17.29
C ARG A 127 -8.62 -1.98 16.14
N GLU A 128 -8.17 -1.86 14.90
CA GLU A 128 -8.91 -2.45 13.76
C GLU A 128 -8.92 -3.98 13.79
N LEU A 129 -7.87 -4.65 14.30
CA LEU A 129 -7.91 -6.10 14.52
C LEU A 129 -8.97 -6.49 15.57
N HIS A 130 -9.34 -5.59 16.49
CA HIS A 130 -10.42 -5.75 17.46
C HIS A 130 -11.81 -5.37 16.92
N GLY A 131 -11.92 -5.02 15.63
CA GLY A 131 -13.19 -4.68 14.98
C GLY A 131 -13.53 -3.19 15.00
N GLU A 132 -12.73 -2.33 15.62
CA GLU A 132 -12.96 -0.88 15.61
C GLU A 132 -12.68 -0.30 14.21
N ILE A 133 -13.34 0.82 13.88
CA ILE A 133 -13.11 1.55 12.63
C ILE A 133 -12.18 2.74 12.93
N CYS A 134 -10.89 2.60 12.64
CA CYS A 134 -9.87 3.63 12.88
C CYS A 134 -9.35 4.30 11.61
N ILE A 135 -9.51 3.67 10.45
CA ILE A 135 -9.01 4.13 9.15
C ILE A 135 -10.22 4.36 8.23
N PRO A 136 -10.75 5.59 8.11
CA PRO A 136 -11.93 5.87 7.31
C PRO A 136 -11.67 5.63 5.81
N ILE A 137 -12.72 5.33 5.05
CA ILE A 137 -12.69 5.38 3.60
C ILE A 137 -12.84 6.85 3.20
N VAL A 138 -11.82 7.39 2.54
CA VAL A 138 -11.79 8.78 2.09
C VAL A 138 -12.19 8.81 0.62
N GLU A 139 -13.28 9.51 0.30
CA GLU A 139 -13.81 9.61 -1.07
C GLU A 139 -12.96 10.53 -1.96
N ARG A 140 -12.29 11.52 -1.36
CA ARG A 140 -11.39 12.42 -2.08
C ARG A 140 -9.97 12.26 -1.57
N SER A 141 -9.04 12.04 -2.48
CA SER A 141 -7.62 12.05 -2.14
C SER A 141 -7.18 13.47 -1.77
N GLU A 142 -6.38 13.61 -0.70
CA GLU A 142 -5.70 14.88 -0.44
C GLU A 142 -4.85 15.30 -1.65
N PRO A 143 -4.62 16.61 -1.84
CA PRO A 143 -3.72 17.10 -2.88
C PRO A 143 -2.35 16.41 -2.78
N LYS A 144 -1.78 16.06 -3.92
CA LYS A 144 -0.48 15.40 -3.97
C LYS A 144 0.59 16.30 -3.38
N LYS A 145 1.32 15.82 -2.38
CA LYS A 145 2.44 16.53 -1.74
C LYS A 145 3.77 16.32 -2.48
N GLN A 146 3.84 15.29 -3.33
CA GLN A 146 5.04 14.95 -4.10
C GLN A 146 4.64 14.33 -5.44
N CYS A 147 5.40 14.66 -6.48
CA CYS A 147 5.38 13.96 -7.76
C CYS A 147 6.72 13.26 -7.97
N ARG A 148 6.71 12.01 -8.38
CA ARG A 148 7.93 11.24 -8.63
C ARG A 148 7.85 10.51 -9.96
N VAL A 149 8.91 10.63 -10.74
CA VAL A 149 9.16 9.83 -11.93
C VAL A 149 10.48 9.10 -11.74
N SER A 150 10.47 7.77 -11.79
CA SER A 150 11.69 6.96 -11.71
C SER A 150 11.51 5.68 -12.51
N ARG A 151 12.62 5.16 -13.05
CA ARG A 151 12.68 3.90 -13.78
C ARG A 151 13.94 3.14 -13.39
N SER A 152 13.84 1.82 -13.38
CA SER A 152 15.02 0.95 -13.37
C SER A 152 15.56 0.85 -14.80
N PHE A 153 16.86 0.89 -14.94
CA PHE A 153 17.51 0.64 -16.22
C PHE A 153 17.60 -0.87 -16.45
N GLU A 154 17.40 -1.31 -17.68
CA GLU A 154 17.56 -2.71 -18.06
C GLU A 154 19.04 -3.11 -18.00
N ASN A 155 19.91 -2.24 -18.53
CA ASN A 155 21.36 -2.38 -18.50
C ASN A 155 22.00 -1.29 -17.64
N TYR A 156 23.25 -1.52 -17.21
CA TYR A 156 24.02 -0.49 -16.51
C TYR A 156 24.30 0.70 -17.43
N VAL A 157 23.99 1.89 -16.94
CA VAL A 157 24.33 3.14 -17.62
C VAL A 157 25.73 3.55 -17.18
N THR A 158 26.66 3.63 -18.13
CA THR A 158 28.06 3.99 -17.90
C THR A 158 28.44 5.33 -18.49
N SER A 159 27.59 5.90 -19.37
CA SER A 159 27.79 7.20 -20.01
C SER A 159 27.01 8.30 -19.27
N PHE A 160 27.70 9.42 -19.03
CA PHE A 160 27.06 10.62 -18.46
C PHE A 160 26.00 11.17 -19.41
N GLU A 161 26.26 11.21 -20.73
CA GLU A 161 25.28 11.70 -21.71
C GLU A 161 23.97 10.89 -21.73
N GLU A 162 24.09 9.56 -21.61
CA GLU A 162 22.88 8.73 -21.52
C GLU A 162 22.11 9.02 -20.25
N LEU A 163 22.81 9.19 -19.13
CA LEU A 163 22.19 9.52 -17.85
C LEU A 163 21.47 10.88 -17.90
N GLU A 164 22.12 11.89 -18.49
CA GLU A 164 21.56 13.23 -18.68
C GLU A 164 20.28 13.19 -19.52
N LYS A 165 20.27 12.52 -20.66
CA LYS A 165 19.07 12.33 -21.50
C LYS A 165 17.91 11.69 -20.72
N ARG A 166 18.22 10.71 -19.84
CA ARG A 166 17.21 10.07 -18.98
C ARG A 166 16.66 11.04 -17.94
N VAL A 167 17.52 11.83 -17.29
CA VAL A 167 17.11 12.84 -16.31
C VAL A 167 16.21 13.87 -16.95
N ILE A 168 16.57 14.42 -18.11
CA ILE A 168 15.73 15.36 -18.87
C ILE A 168 14.36 14.75 -19.18
N SER A 169 14.32 13.51 -19.71
CA SER A 169 13.07 12.81 -19.99
C SER A 169 12.19 12.63 -18.76
N TYR A 170 12.78 12.37 -17.59
CA TYR A 170 12.02 12.21 -16.35
C TYR A 170 11.55 13.54 -15.77
N ALA A 171 12.36 14.60 -15.89
CA ALA A 171 11.96 15.94 -15.53
C ALA A 171 10.77 16.42 -16.39
N THR A 172 10.82 16.22 -17.70
CA THR A 172 9.70 16.52 -18.61
C THR A 172 8.41 15.84 -18.16
N ARG A 173 8.47 14.53 -17.92
CA ARG A 173 7.29 13.77 -17.45
C ARG A 173 6.78 14.23 -16.07
N ALA A 174 7.71 14.62 -15.18
CA ALA A 174 7.32 15.14 -13.87
C ALA A 174 6.62 16.48 -14.00
N SER A 175 7.15 17.40 -14.83
CA SER A 175 6.54 18.70 -15.11
C SER A 175 5.15 18.56 -15.75
N GLU A 176 4.97 17.66 -16.71
CA GLU A 176 3.67 17.35 -17.32
C GLU A 176 2.64 16.90 -16.27
N LYS A 177 3.04 16.00 -15.36
CA LYS A 177 2.16 15.52 -14.28
C LYS A 177 1.80 16.63 -13.30
N ILE A 178 2.75 17.48 -12.92
CA ILE A 178 2.51 18.60 -12.02
C ILE A 178 1.56 19.60 -12.68
N ARG A 179 1.77 19.93 -13.96
CA ARG A 179 0.85 20.82 -14.72
C ARG A 179 -0.54 20.23 -14.85
N SER A 180 -0.66 18.95 -15.16
CA SER A 180 -1.98 18.30 -15.29
C SER A 180 -2.75 18.27 -13.96
N ASP A 181 -2.05 18.25 -12.83
CA ASP A 181 -2.65 18.32 -11.49
C ASP A 181 -2.91 19.78 -11.03
N GLY A 182 -2.55 20.81 -11.83
CA GLY A 182 -2.67 22.23 -11.46
C GLY A 182 -1.71 22.65 -10.34
N LEU A 183 -0.60 21.93 -10.17
CA LEU A 183 0.37 22.12 -9.08
C LEU A 183 1.65 22.79 -9.57
N GLN A 184 2.42 23.34 -8.62
CA GLN A 184 3.76 23.89 -8.82
C GLN A 184 4.73 23.24 -7.83
N ALA A 185 5.98 23.01 -8.25
CA ALA A 185 7.03 22.47 -7.41
C ALA A 185 7.78 23.60 -6.71
N LYS A 186 8.07 23.43 -5.42
CA LYS A 186 9.01 24.27 -4.66
C LYS A 186 10.42 23.71 -4.65
N LYS A 187 10.55 22.40 -4.87
CA LYS A 187 11.83 21.69 -4.84
C LYS A 187 11.84 20.59 -5.88
N ILE A 188 13.01 20.37 -6.47
CA ILE A 188 13.29 19.20 -7.28
C ILE A 188 14.43 18.40 -6.65
N THR A 189 14.28 17.08 -6.62
CA THR A 189 15.32 16.18 -6.17
C THR A 189 15.62 15.16 -7.25
N THR A 190 16.84 15.18 -7.78
CA THR A 190 17.35 14.14 -8.67
C THR A 190 18.13 13.13 -7.85
N PHE A 191 17.87 11.85 -8.07
CA PHE A 191 18.60 10.78 -7.40
C PHE A 191 18.96 9.65 -8.36
N ILE A 192 20.09 9.01 -8.08
CA ILE A 192 20.56 7.81 -8.75
C ILE A 192 20.95 6.77 -7.71
N ARG A 193 20.67 5.51 -7.98
CA ARG A 193 21.07 4.39 -7.11
C ARG A 193 21.32 3.13 -7.91
N SER A 194 22.27 2.31 -7.44
CA SER A 194 22.44 0.94 -7.92
C SER A 194 21.27 0.04 -7.47
N ASN A 195 21.17 -1.12 -8.10
CA ASN A 195 20.19 -2.13 -7.70
C ASN A 195 20.56 -2.73 -6.33
N LYS A 196 19.84 -2.36 -5.27
CA LYS A 196 20.08 -2.82 -3.91
C LYS A 196 19.91 -4.34 -3.69
N PHE A 197 19.30 -5.03 -4.64
CA PHE A 197 19.11 -6.49 -4.59
C PHE A 197 20.23 -7.27 -5.28
N ASN A 198 21.15 -6.58 -5.98
CA ASN A 198 22.33 -7.18 -6.56
C ASN A 198 23.51 -7.01 -5.60
N ASN A 199 23.80 -8.05 -4.82
CA ASN A 199 24.87 -8.04 -3.82
C ASN A 199 26.27 -8.17 -4.43
N ASN A 200 26.38 -8.50 -5.73
CA ASN A 200 27.66 -8.70 -6.40
C ASN A 200 28.32 -7.37 -6.82
N ASN A 201 27.61 -6.27 -6.75
CA ASN A 201 28.09 -4.97 -7.17
C ASN A 201 28.17 -3.99 -6.01
N LYS A 202 29.17 -3.09 -6.07
CA LYS A 202 29.31 -1.99 -5.12
C LYS A 202 28.03 -1.15 -5.12
N GLN A 203 27.46 -1.00 -3.95
CA GLN A 203 26.24 -0.21 -3.79
C GLN A 203 26.56 1.28 -3.88
N TYR A 204 25.77 1.99 -4.68
CA TYR A 204 25.89 3.43 -4.90
C TYR A 204 24.53 4.10 -4.74
N HIS A 205 24.51 5.23 -4.05
CA HIS A 205 23.35 6.11 -3.97
C HIS A 205 23.84 7.56 -3.88
N ALA A 206 23.30 8.41 -4.75
CA ALA A 206 23.46 9.86 -4.67
C ALA A 206 22.13 10.55 -4.92
N ALA A 207 21.94 11.68 -4.25
CA ALA A 207 20.79 12.56 -4.45
C ALA A 207 21.23 14.02 -4.33
N ARG A 208 20.62 14.88 -5.14
CA ARG A 208 20.80 16.34 -5.07
C ARG A 208 19.42 16.98 -5.11
N THR A 209 19.23 17.96 -4.24
CA THR A 209 17.99 18.74 -4.15
C THR A 209 18.31 20.19 -4.51
N TYR A 210 17.44 20.77 -5.31
CA TYR A 210 17.43 22.18 -5.67
C TYR A 210 16.10 22.79 -5.22
N ASP A 211 16.17 23.95 -4.57
CA ASP A 211 15.01 24.73 -4.16
C ASP A 211 14.77 25.85 -5.20
N PHE A 212 13.58 25.92 -5.75
CA PHE A 212 13.20 27.01 -6.66
C PHE A 212 13.03 28.31 -5.87
N ILE A 213 13.46 29.43 -6.46
CA ILE A 213 13.26 30.78 -5.91
C ILE A 213 11.76 31.08 -5.79
N SER A 214 10.99 30.74 -6.82
CA SER A 214 9.53 30.77 -6.80
C SER A 214 8.99 29.41 -7.23
N PRO A 215 7.79 28.99 -6.73
CA PRO A 215 7.19 27.74 -7.18
C PRO A 215 7.01 27.74 -8.71
N SER A 216 7.46 26.67 -9.37
CA SER A 216 7.41 26.55 -10.83
C SER A 216 6.86 25.19 -11.28
N ASN A 217 6.30 25.16 -12.46
CA ASN A 217 5.95 23.96 -13.23
C ASN A 217 6.50 24.03 -14.65
N ASP A 218 7.39 24.97 -14.90
CA ASP A 218 8.09 25.14 -16.18
C ASP A 218 9.25 24.12 -16.29
N LEU A 219 9.34 23.51 -17.46
CA LEU A 219 10.40 22.57 -17.77
C LEU A 219 11.79 23.23 -17.86
N PHE A 220 11.85 24.49 -18.30
CA PHE A 220 13.12 25.21 -18.48
C PHE A 220 13.69 25.82 -17.20
N GLU A 221 12.89 25.88 -16.14
CA GLU A 221 13.35 26.28 -14.82
C GLU A 221 13.75 25.06 -13.95
N THR A 222 13.53 23.84 -14.45
CA THR A 222 13.87 22.57 -13.81
C THR A 222 15.12 21.96 -14.38
#